data_b01313fc55e42f53d34aa0f6a223be31
#
_entry.id   b01313fc55e42f53d34aa0f6a223be31
#
_cell.length_a   1.000
_cell.length_b   1.000
_cell.length_c   1.000
_cell.angle_alpha   90.00
_cell.angle_beta   90.00
_cell.angle_gamma   90.00
#
_symmetry.space_group_name_H-M   'P 1'
#
loop_
_entity.id
_entity.type
_entity.pdbx_description
1 polymer ?
#
loop_
_entity_poly.entity_id
_entity_poly.type
_entity_poly.pdbx_seq_one_letter_code
_entity_poly.pdbx_strand_id
1 'polypeptide(L)'
;MNITKIAVTAGCILALCAGCGANDTSSTKEKASSDKSGVSKEIAASVDKMENMISELNESAEKADQKEIQKKGKELNSYWLSFENDIRSDYPFEYTEIEKHLQPIYTEAQKSKPDTDKIKTESESLKASLEDLTEAKKSSKKASDQLAKAADEYKDYVKEQSDQLVKATEAFTVAVNAGDIEKSKTLYAKARVYYERIEPIAESLGDLDPKIDARENDVEEGDKWTGFHKLEKAIWKDKNISGEKATADQLVKDVKELDGSIESLTLTPEQIVAGAMELLNEAGISKITGEEERYSRIDLVDLMANVEGSETVYQTVKSALVKDHSDLTEKLDTEFSEFEVLMAKYKTNDQAYTSYDKLSEDQIRELSTKLTTLSETMSKIANVL
;
A
#
# COMPACT_ATOMS: atom_id res chain seq x y z
N MET A 1 -2.97 41.49 34.73
CA MET A 1 -2.88 41.09 36.13
C MET A 1 -2.31 39.66 36.14
N ASN A 2 -1.06 39.63 36.58
CA ASN A 2 -0.21 38.50 36.97
C ASN A 2 -0.13 37.22 36.17
N ILE A 3 1.00 37.16 35.48
CA ILE A 3 1.76 36.04 34.94
C ILE A 3 2.45 35.33 36.10
N THR A 4 2.37 34.00 36.19
CA THR A 4 3.26 33.22 37.02
C THR A 4 4.00 32.20 36.18
N LYS A 5 5.28 32.45 35.96
CA LYS A 5 6.25 31.54 35.36
C LYS A 5 6.73 30.58 36.45
N ILE A 6 6.73 29.28 36.21
CA ILE A 6 7.42 28.30 36.99
C ILE A 6 8.61 27.80 36.20
N ALA A 7 9.82 28.07 36.69
CA ALA A 7 11.07 27.53 36.23
C ALA A 7 11.36 26.23 36.99
N VAL A 8 11.73 25.16 36.29
CA VAL A 8 12.26 23.95 36.90
C VAL A 8 13.74 23.86 36.53
N THR A 9 14.58 23.90 37.55
CA THR A 9 16.03 23.84 37.51
C THR A 9 16.53 22.40 37.38
N ALA A 10 17.50 22.23 36.47
CA ALA A 10 18.30 21.03 36.29
C ALA A 10 19.26 20.85 37.50
N GLY A 11 19.34 19.63 38.04
CA GLY A 11 20.35 19.22 38.99
C GLY A 11 21.23 18.13 38.44
N CYS A 12 22.48 18.49 38.07
CA CYS A 12 23.54 17.53 37.76
C CYS A 12 24.14 17.00 39.09
N ILE A 13 24.25 15.68 39.21
CA ILE A 13 25.13 15.06 40.20
C ILE A 13 26.15 14.21 39.46
N LEU A 14 27.41 14.71 39.48
CA LEU A 14 28.61 13.94 39.18
C LEU A 14 29.05 13.19 40.42
N ALA A 15 29.27 11.90 40.29
CA ALA A 15 30.04 11.14 41.27
C ALA A 15 31.22 10.46 40.55
N LEU A 16 32.40 10.99 40.81
CA LEU A 16 33.70 10.38 40.52
C LEU A 16 34.05 9.39 41.62
N CYS A 17 34.38 8.15 41.29
CA CYS A 17 35.21 7.30 42.10
C CYS A 17 36.26 6.60 41.26
N ALA A 18 37.50 7.00 41.44
CA ALA A 18 38.68 6.33 40.94
C ALA A 18 39.07 5.20 41.90
N GLY A 19 39.50 4.07 41.35
CA GLY A 19 40.08 2.95 42.10
C GLY A 19 40.87 2.04 41.18
N CYS A 20 42.20 2.14 41.25
CA CYS A 20 43.17 1.24 40.58
C CYS A 20 43.21 -0.14 41.20
N GLY A 21 43.51 -1.16 40.38
CA GLY A 21 44.10 -2.40 40.88
C GLY A 21 44.02 -3.60 39.95
N ALA A 22 45.17 -3.86 39.27
CA ALA A 22 45.77 -5.16 38.88
C ALA A 22 45.01 -6.21 38.07
N ASN A 23 45.58 -6.45 36.87
CA ASN A 23 45.79 -7.68 36.11
C ASN A 23 45.16 -8.97 36.68
N ASP A 24 44.31 -9.59 35.86
CA ASP A 24 44.45 -11.01 35.54
C ASP A 24 43.85 -11.36 34.17
N THR A 25 44.67 -11.99 33.32
CA THR A 25 44.36 -12.48 32.02
C THR A 25 43.54 -13.76 32.08
N SER A 26 42.25 -13.67 31.72
CA SER A 26 41.51 -14.84 31.28
C SER A 26 40.67 -14.49 30.08
N SER A 27 41.02 -15.05 28.94
CA SER A 27 40.31 -14.97 27.69
C SER A 27 38.94 -15.64 27.84
N THR A 28 37.92 -14.85 28.10
CA THR A 28 36.54 -15.28 27.90
C THR A 28 36.15 -14.92 26.49
N LYS A 29 36.06 -15.95 25.65
CA LYS A 29 35.37 -15.86 24.37
C LYS A 29 33.94 -15.38 24.67
N GLU A 30 33.62 -14.15 24.32
CA GLU A 30 32.25 -13.75 24.14
C GLU A 30 31.65 -14.69 23.06
N LYS A 31 30.79 -15.58 23.53
CA LYS A 31 29.84 -16.24 22.67
C LYS A 31 28.99 -15.13 22.04
N ALA A 32 29.14 -14.97 20.73
CA ALA A 32 28.13 -14.31 19.94
C ALA A 32 26.77 -14.89 20.37
N SER A 33 25.92 -14.05 20.91
CA SER A 33 24.53 -14.43 21.19
C SER A 33 23.90 -14.80 19.86
N SER A 34 23.48 -16.05 19.76
CA SER A 34 22.63 -16.56 18.71
C SER A 34 21.51 -15.54 18.43
N ASP A 35 21.31 -15.20 17.15
CA ASP A 35 20.15 -14.53 16.63
C ASP A 35 18.90 -15.04 17.32
N LYS A 36 18.25 -14.19 18.09
CA LYS A 36 16.90 -14.47 18.55
C LYS A 36 16.01 -14.24 17.33
N SER A 37 15.56 -15.31 16.72
CA SER A 37 14.40 -15.28 15.82
C SER A 37 13.22 -14.70 16.58
N GLY A 38 12.57 -13.70 15.99
CA GLY A 38 11.36 -13.07 16.54
C GLY A 38 11.40 -11.55 16.42
N VAL A 39 10.22 -10.98 16.30
CA VAL A 39 9.98 -9.54 16.21
C VAL A 39 10.32 -8.79 17.50
N SER A 40 10.30 -7.45 17.45
CA SER A 40 10.47 -6.61 18.65
C SER A 40 9.31 -6.82 19.64
N LYS A 41 9.53 -6.45 20.92
CA LYS A 41 8.46 -6.55 21.93
C LYS A 41 7.29 -5.63 21.63
N GLU A 42 7.55 -4.52 20.96
CA GLU A 42 6.55 -3.54 20.54
C GLU A 42 5.65 -4.15 19.46
N ILE A 43 6.23 -4.80 18.46
CA ILE A 43 5.48 -5.51 17.41
C ILE A 43 4.66 -6.66 18.02
N ALA A 44 5.27 -7.49 18.87
CA ALA A 44 4.55 -8.57 19.54
C ALA A 44 3.34 -8.07 20.35
N ALA A 45 3.50 -6.96 21.08
CA ALA A 45 2.38 -6.35 21.82
C ALA A 45 1.29 -5.79 20.89
N SER A 46 1.68 -5.30 19.69
CA SER A 46 0.72 -4.84 18.68
C SER A 46 -0.05 -6.01 18.07
N VAL A 47 0.62 -7.13 17.84
CA VAL A 47 -0.02 -8.38 17.38
C VAL A 47 -1.03 -8.87 18.43
N ASP A 48 -0.64 -9.00 19.69
CA ASP A 48 -1.54 -9.40 20.78
C ASP A 48 -2.80 -8.52 20.85
N LYS A 49 -2.64 -7.21 20.60
CA LYS A 49 -3.77 -6.28 20.59
C LYS A 49 -4.66 -6.47 19.37
N MET A 50 -4.10 -6.68 18.16
CA MET A 50 -4.87 -6.99 16.97
C MET A 50 -5.69 -8.27 17.13
N GLU A 51 -5.11 -9.32 17.68
CA GLU A 51 -5.82 -10.58 17.94
C GLU A 51 -7.04 -10.40 18.87
N ASN A 52 -6.90 -9.55 19.89
CA ASN A 52 -8.02 -9.19 20.76
C ASN A 52 -9.11 -8.42 19.98
N MET A 53 -8.73 -7.46 19.14
CA MET A 53 -9.67 -6.69 18.31
C MET A 53 -10.39 -7.58 17.28
N ILE A 54 -9.68 -8.53 16.67
CA ILE A 54 -10.27 -9.54 15.78
C ILE A 54 -11.30 -10.40 16.55
N SER A 55 -11.00 -10.76 17.78
CA SER A 55 -11.92 -11.54 18.62
C SER A 55 -13.19 -10.77 18.95
N GLU A 56 -13.08 -9.47 19.27
CA GLU A 56 -14.22 -8.58 19.50
C GLU A 56 -15.06 -8.37 18.21
N LEU A 57 -14.41 -8.26 17.05
CA LEU A 57 -15.11 -8.19 15.75
C LEU A 57 -15.90 -9.47 15.47
N ASN A 58 -15.29 -10.64 15.69
CA ASN A 58 -15.95 -11.93 15.52
C ASN A 58 -17.15 -12.12 16.45
N GLU A 59 -17.07 -11.66 17.70
CA GLU A 59 -18.23 -11.64 18.61
C GLU A 59 -19.37 -10.77 18.08
N SER A 60 -19.06 -9.64 17.45
CA SER A 60 -20.04 -8.75 16.83
C SER A 60 -20.65 -9.40 15.57
N ALA A 61 -19.84 -10.13 14.79
CA ALA A 61 -20.27 -10.90 13.64
C ALA A 61 -21.22 -12.06 14.05
N GLU A 62 -20.93 -12.75 15.15
CA GLU A 62 -21.82 -13.80 15.70
C GLU A 62 -23.20 -13.28 16.11
N LYS A 63 -23.22 -12.04 16.63
CA LYS A 63 -24.48 -11.37 17.03
C LYS A 63 -25.18 -10.73 15.84
N ALA A 64 -24.56 -10.73 14.64
CA ALA A 64 -24.98 -10.00 13.44
C ALA A 64 -25.29 -8.51 13.72
N ASP A 65 -24.52 -7.89 14.62
CA ASP A 65 -24.66 -6.48 14.96
C ASP A 65 -23.89 -5.63 13.94
N GLN A 66 -24.59 -5.20 12.89
CA GLN A 66 -24.00 -4.43 11.79
C GLN A 66 -23.22 -3.19 12.26
N LYS A 67 -23.74 -2.46 13.25
CA LYS A 67 -23.09 -1.22 13.72
C LYS A 67 -21.77 -1.52 14.44
N GLU A 68 -21.78 -2.55 15.28
CA GLU A 68 -20.55 -2.95 15.97
C GLU A 68 -19.57 -3.60 14.99
N ILE A 69 -20.01 -4.38 13.99
CA ILE A 69 -19.16 -4.91 12.94
C ILE A 69 -18.44 -3.77 12.20
N GLN A 70 -19.20 -2.78 11.72
CA GLN A 70 -18.63 -1.62 11.02
C GLN A 70 -17.64 -0.85 11.89
N LYS A 71 -18.00 -0.58 13.14
CA LYS A 71 -17.13 0.11 14.09
C LYS A 71 -15.86 -0.68 14.38
N LYS A 72 -15.97 -1.98 14.69
CA LYS A 72 -14.83 -2.83 15.03
C LYS A 72 -13.92 -3.09 13.85
N GLY A 73 -14.46 -3.25 12.63
CA GLY A 73 -13.68 -3.33 11.41
C GLY A 73 -12.86 -2.07 11.17
N LYS A 74 -13.46 -0.89 11.36
CA LYS A 74 -12.75 0.39 11.24
C LYS A 74 -11.67 0.54 12.33
N GLU A 75 -11.97 0.21 13.58
CA GLU A 75 -11.00 0.26 14.68
C GLU A 75 -9.79 -0.66 14.42
N LEU A 76 -10.03 -1.87 13.94
CA LEU A 76 -8.98 -2.84 13.60
C LEU A 76 -8.07 -2.30 12.48
N ASN A 77 -8.64 -1.82 11.39
CA ASN A 77 -7.90 -1.23 10.28
C ASN A 77 -7.09 0.00 10.73
N SER A 78 -7.73 0.95 11.42
CA SER A 78 -7.02 2.14 11.93
C SER A 78 -5.89 1.80 12.90
N TYR A 79 -6.03 0.73 13.68
CA TYR A 79 -4.95 0.29 14.56
C TYR A 79 -3.78 -0.28 13.76
N TRP A 80 -4.04 -1.10 12.75
CA TRP A 80 -3.01 -1.60 11.83
C TRP A 80 -2.24 -0.48 11.16
N LEU A 81 -2.92 0.47 10.54
CA LEU A 81 -2.31 1.65 9.90
C LEU A 81 -1.40 2.46 10.85
N SER A 82 -1.57 2.34 12.16
CA SER A 82 -0.75 3.08 13.14
C SER A 82 0.68 2.53 13.29
N PHE A 83 0.97 1.31 12.84
CA PHE A 83 2.29 0.68 12.96
C PHE A 83 2.73 -0.16 11.74
N GLU A 84 1.90 -0.29 10.73
CA GLU A 84 2.16 -1.10 9.53
C GLU A 84 3.47 -0.75 8.81
N ASN A 85 3.85 0.53 8.80
CA ASN A 85 5.07 1.00 8.13
C ASN A 85 6.34 0.35 8.69
N ASP A 86 6.38 0.03 9.99
CA ASP A 86 7.48 -0.70 10.59
C ASP A 86 7.51 -2.15 10.10
N ILE A 87 6.32 -2.76 9.92
CA ILE A 87 6.19 -4.13 9.40
C ILE A 87 6.56 -4.16 7.92
N ARG A 88 6.01 -3.27 7.12
CA ARG A 88 6.32 -3.13 5.68
C ARG A 88 7.82 -3.00 5.42
N SER A 89 8.52 -2.20 6.25
CA SER A 89 9.95 -1.96 6.11
C SER A 89 10.82 -3.17 6.49
N ASP A 90 10.48 -3.85 7.57
CA ASP A 90 11.32 -4.88 8.18
C ASP A 90 10.88 -6.32 7.82
N TYR A 91 9.59 -6.51 7.48
CA TYR A 91 8.92 -7.80 7.24
C TYR A 91 7.95 -7.69 6.05
N PRO A 92 8.44 -7.31 4.85
CA PRO A 92 7.57 -6.93 3.74
C PRO A 92 6.64 -8.06 3.25
N PHE A 93 7.03 -9.32 3.38
CA PHE A 93 6.18 -10.45 2.96
C PHE A 93 5.08 -10.76 3.98
N GLU A 94 5.41 -10.70 5.26
CA GLU A 94 4.44 -10.84 6.34
C GLU A 94 3.42 -9.69 6.32
N TYR A 95 3.89 -8.47 6.00
CA TYR A 95 3.01 -7.33 5.75
C TYR A 95 1.96 -7.66 4.68
N THR A 96 2.38 -8.16 3.51
CA THR A 96 1.49 -8.51 2.41
C THR A 96 0.49 -9.60 2.77
N GLU A 97 0.90 -10.63 3.52
CA GLU A 97 0.00 -11.69 3.96
C GLU A 97 -1.02 -11.20 5.01
N ILE A 98 -0.66 -10.22 5.85
CA ILE A 98 -1.60 -9.58 6.77
C ILE A 98 -2.63 -8.75 6.00
N GLU A 99 -2.20 -7.89 5.07
CA GLU A 99 -3.09 -7.07 4.24
C GLU A 99 -4.07 -7.91 3.42
N LYS A 100 -3.61 -9.00 2.85
CA LYS A 100 -4.44 -9.94 2.09
C LYS A 100 -5.68 -10.42 2.84
N HIS A 101 -5.63 -10.51 4.16
CA HIS A 101 -6.73 -10.95 5.01
C HIS A 101 -7.43 -9.79 5.72
N LEU A 102 -6.72 -8.71 6.04
CA LEU A 102 -7.29 -7.53 6.69
C LEU A 102 -8.20 -6.74 5.74
N GLN A 103 -7.78 -6.52 4.50
CA GLN A 103 -8.54 -5.78 3.49
C GLN A 103 -9.94 -6.38 3.23
N PRO A 104 -10.10 -7.69 3.00
CA PRO A 104 -11.43 -8.31 2.89
C PRO A 104 -12.30 -8.12 4.13
N ILE A 105 -11.71 -8.20 5.34
CA ILE A 105 -12.44 -7.97 6.59
C ILE A 105 -12.95 -6.53 6.63
N TYR A 106 -12.09 -5.56 6.37
CA TYR A 106 -12.46 -4.15 6.38
C TYR A 106 -13.55 -3.85 5.35
N THR A 107 -13.34 -4.26 4.10
CA THR A 107 -14.30 -4.06 3.00
C THR A 107 -15.66 -4.68 3.35
N GLU A 108 -15.68 -5.89 3.89
CA GLU A 108 -16.92 -6.57 4.24
C GLU A 108 -17.62 -5.88 5.42
N ALA A 109 -16.88 -5.44 6.42
CA ALA A 109 -17.42 -4.75 7.59
C ALA A 109 -18.11 -3.41 7.24
N GLN A 110 -17.69 -2.73 6.15
CA GLN A 110 -18.29 -1.45 5.72
C GLN A 110 -19.61 -1.62 4.96
N LYS A 111 -19.97 -2.83 4.53
CA LYS A 111 -21.22 -3.08 3.79
C LYS A 111 -22.46 -2.88 4.66
N SER A 112 -23.52 -2.42 4.05
CA SER A 112 -24.84 -2.33 4.71
C SER A 112 -25.41 -3.69 5.15
N LYS A 113 -24.89 -4.78 4.58
CA LYS A 113 -25.24 -6.16 4.92
C LYS A 113 -23.98 -7.02 4.82
N PRO A 114 -23.15 -7.04 5.88
CA PRO A 114 -21.89 -7.76 5.88
C PRO A 114 -22.13 -9.29 5.86
N ASP A 115 -21.25 -9.98 5.12
CA ASP A 115 -21.15 -11.45 5.17
C ASP A 115 -20.31 -11.84 6.40
N THR A 116 -21.01 -12.24 7.46
CA THR A 116 -20.37 -12.57 8.73
C THR A 116 -19.54 -13.86 8.69
N ASP A 117 -19.86 -14.78 7.77
CA ASP A 117 -19.07 -16.00 7.62
C ASP A 117 -17.75 -15.71 6.91
N LYS A 118 -17.78 -14.81 5.92
CA LYS A 118 -16.56 -14.31 5.28
C LYS A 118 -15.65 -13.58 6.28
N ILE A 119 -16.21 -12.65 7.08
CA ILE A 119 -15.44 -11.96 8.13
C ILE A 119 -14.75 -12.95 9.06
N LYS A 120 -15.43 -14.01 9.50
CA LYS A 120 -14.85 -15.02 10.39
C LYS A 120 -13.73 -15.81 9.71
N THR A 121 -13.95 -16.24 8.46
CA THR A 121 -12.96 -17.00 7.70
C THR A 121 -11.66 -16.18 7.52
N GLU A 122 -11.81 -14.93 7.07
CA GLU A 122 -10.65 -14.04 6.90
C GLU A 122 -9.99 -13.69 8.26
N SER A 123 -10.77 -13.59 9.33
CA SER A 123 -10.24 -13.37 10.69
C SER A 123 -9.37 -14.54 11.19
N GLU A 124 -9.73 -15.78 10.86
CA GLU A 124 -8.91 -16.95 11.19
C GLU A 124 -7.58 -16.92 10.42
N SER A 125 -7.63 -16.58 9.13
CA SER A 125 -6.44 -16.44 8.29
C SER A 125 -5.57 -15.27 8.74
N LEU A 126 -6.15 -14.12 9.07
CA LEU A 126 -5.43 -12.96 9.60
C LEU A 126 -4.70 -13.29 10.90
N LYS A 127 -5.31 -14.05 11.81
CA LYS A 127 -4.64 -14.48 13.05
C LYS A 127 -3.43 -15.37 12.74
N ALA A 128 -3.53 -16.27 11.77
CA ALA A 128 -2.40 -17.11 11.35
C ALA A 128 -1.26 -16.25 10.78
N SER A 129 -1.56 -15.27 9.93
CA SER A 129 -0.53 -14.36 9.39
C SER A 129 0.12 -13.50 10.48
N LEU A 130 -0.63 -13.08 11.51
CA LEU A 130 -0.09 -12.36 12.67
C LEU A 130 0.82 -13.26 13.54
N GLU A 131 0.48 -14.54 13.71
CA GLU A 131 1.33 -15.52 14.37
C GLU A 131 2.64 -15.74 13.59
N ASP A 132 2.57 -15.92 12.27
CA ASP A 132 3.72 -16.05 11.38
C ASP A 132 4.66 -14.83 11.49
N LEU A 133 4.11 -13.61 11.56
CA LEU A 133 4.89 -12.39 11.79
C LEU A 133 5.70 -12.48 13.09
N THR A 134 5.16 -13.04 14.17
CA THR A 134 5.89 -13.11 15.46
C THR A 134 7.13 -14.01 15.39
N GLU A 135 7.16 -14.95 14.47
CA GLU A 135 8.29 -15.89 14.23
C GLU A 135 9.20 -15.43 13.09
N ALA A 136 8.79 -14.38 12.37
CA ALA A 136 9.48 -13.89 11.18
C ALA A 136 10.88 -13.35 11.49
N LYS A 137 11.73 -13.35 10.47
CA LYS A 137 13.04 -12.73 10.50
C LYS A 137 12.99 -11.46 9.67
N LYS A 138 13.63 -10.40 10.18
CA LYS A 138 13.81 -9.19 9.39
C LYS A 138 14.41 -9.51 8.03
N SER A 139 13.87 -8.86 7.00
CA SER A 139 14.43 -8.89 5.66
C SER A 139 15.93 -8.62 5.69
N SER A 140 16.70 -9.43 5.00
CA SER A 140 18.15 -9.36 4.97
C SER A 140 18.57 -8.24 4.00
N LYS A 141 19.27 -7.23 4.48
CA LYS A 141 19.86 -6.16 3.64
C LYS A 141 20.98 -6.65 2.68
N LYS A 142 21.23 -7.96 2.61
CA LYS A 142 22.24 -8.56 1.73
C LYS A 142 21.56 -9.27 0.57
N ALA A 143 21.01 -8.49 -0.34
CA ALA A 143 20.61 -9.02 -1.64
C ALA A 143 21.85 -9.43 -2.46
N SER A 144 21.67 -10.36 -3.40
CA SER A 144 22.69 -10.60 -4.42
C SER A 144 22.91 -9.34 -5.24
N ASP A 145 24.12 -9.15 -5.80
CA ASP A 145 24.41 -7.97 -6.64
C ASP A 145 23.38 -7.80 -7.77
N GLN A 146 22.84 -8.91 -8.27
CA GLN A 146 21.83 -8.91 -9.33
C GLN A 146 20.46 -8.41 -8.85
N LEU A 147 20.04 -8.81 -7.65
CA LEU A 147 18.79 -8.34 -7.04
C LEU A 147 18.90 -6.89 -6.57
N ALA A 148 20.04 -6.48 -6.03
CA ALA A 148 20.28 -5.07 -5.70
C ALA A 148 20.17 -4.18 -6.95
N LYS A 149 20.73 -4.63 -8.07
CA LYS A 149 20.59 -3.93 -9.36
C LYS A 149 19.15 -3.86 -9.84
N ALA A 150 18.35 -4.92 -9.63
CA ALA A 150 16.93 -4.92 -9.97
C ALA A 150 16.16 -3.84 -9.17
N ALA A 151 16.45 -3.67 -7.89
CA ALA A 151 15.86 -2.60 -7.08
C ALA A 151 16.26 -1.20 -7.57
N ASP A 152 17.51 -1.00 -7.99
CA ASP A 152 17.97 0.26 -8.58
C ASP A 152 17.27 0.53 -9.92
N GLU A 153 17.14 -0.47 -10.80
CA GLU A 153 16.43 -0.35 -12.09
C GLU A 153 14.93 -0.01 -11.88
N TYR A 154 14.30 -0.61 -10.89
CA TYR A 154 12.93 -0.26 -10.54
C TYR A 154 12.81 1.17 -9.99
N LYS A 155 13.75 1.60 -9.14
CA LYS A 155 13.81 3.00 -8.66
C LYS A 155 13.93 4.00 -9.80
N ASP A 156 14.73 3.72 -10.82
CA ASP A 156 14.87 4.56 -12.02
C ASP A 156 13.52 4.67 -12.77
N TYR A 157 12.81 3.54 -12.91
CA TYR A 157 11.47 3.53 -13.48
C TYR A 157 10.48 4.39 -12.68
N VAL A 158 10.45 4.21 -11.37
CA VAL A 158 9.59 5.00 -10.46
C VAL A 158 9.86 6.49 -10.61
N LYS A 159 11.14 6.88 -10.68
CA LYS A 159 11.53 8.29 -10.89
C LYS A 159 11.04 8.82 -12.23
N GLU A 160 11.14 8.05 -13.30
CA GLU A 160 10.60 8.44 -14.61
C GLU A 160 9.09 8.64 -14.57
N GLN A 161 8.33 7.69 -13.96
CA GLN A 161 6.87 7.80 -13.83
C GLN A 161 6.50 9.02 -12.96
N SER A 162 7.21 9.27 -11.87
CA SER A 162 6.98 10.40 -10.97
C SER A 162 7.21 11.75 -11.67
N ASP A 163 8.28 11.89 -12.46
CA ASP A 163 8.51 13.06 -13.31
C ASP A 163 7.36 13.33 -14.29
N GLN A 164 6.75 12.26 -14.85
CA GLN A 164 5.59 12.38 -15.73
C GLN A 164 4.32 12.71 -14.93
N LEU A 165 4.15 12.14 -13.75
CA LEU A 165 3.05 12.45 -12.84
C LEU A 165 3.03 13.93 -12.48
N VAL A 166 4.18 14.51 -12.10
CA VAL A 166 4.28 15.97 -11.82
C VAL A 166 3.79 16.78 -13.01
N LYS A 167 4.28 16.49 -14.24
CA LYS A 167 3.88 17.23 -15.45
C LYS A 167 2.41 17.06 -15.78
N ALA A 168 1.88 15.84 -15.63
CA ALA A 168 0.47 15.56 -15.89
C ALA A 168 -0.44 16.24 -14.88
N THR A 169 -0.07 16.24 -13.59
CA THR A 169 -0.82 16.90 -12.52
C THR A 169 -0.80 18.41 -12.65
N GLU A 170 0.32 19.01 -13.07
CA GLU A 170 0.38 20.45 -13.39
C GLU A 170 -0.55 20.81 -14.55
N ALA A 171 -0.55 20.01 -15.62
CA ALA A 171 -1.44 20.23 -16.75
C ALA A 171 -2.93 20.06 -16.35
N PHE A 172 -3.25 19.08 -15.54
CA PHE A 172 -4.56 18.84 -14.96
C PHE A 172 -5.01 20.03 -14.12
N THR A 173 -4.17 20.51 -13.21
CA THR A 173 -4.45 21.69 -12.35
C THR A 173 -4.71 22.96 -13.18
N VAL A 174 -3.98 23.16 -14.27
CA VAL A 174 -4.24 24.29 -15.19
C VAL A 174 -5.64 24.19 -15.79
N ALA A 175 -6.10 23.02 -16.19
CA ALA A 175 -7.45 22.82 -16.74
C ALA A 175 -8.53 23.06 -15.67
N VAL A 176 -8.34 22.54 -14.44
CA VAL A 176 -9.24 22.77 -13.30
C VAL A 176 -9.35 24.26 -13.01
N ASN A 177 -8.21 24.96 -12.91
CA ASN A 177 -8.17 26.40 -12.63
C ASN A 177 -8.78 27.25 -13.75
N ALA A 178 -8.79 26.76 -14.98
CA ALA A 178 -9.46 27.39 -16.13
C ALA A 178 -10.98 27.11 -16.18
N GLY A 179 -11.50 26.22 -15.34
CA GLY A 179 -12.90 25.81 -15.35
C GLY A 179 -13.26 24.87 -16.52
N ASP A 180 -12.27 24.28 -17.20
CA ASP A 180 -12.47 23.42 -18.37
C ASP A 180 -12.69 21.97 -17.92
N ILE A 181 -13.95 21.61 -17.67
CA ILE A 181 -14.35 20.29 -17.15
C ILE A 181 -13.92 19.16 -18.11
N GLU A 182 -14.14 19.28 -19.42
CA GLU A 182 -13.86 18.20 -20.37
C GLU A 182 -12.35 17.97 -20.52
N LYS A 183 -11.57 19.02 -20.54
CA LYS A 183 -10.12 18.92 -20.52
C LYS A 183 -9.61 18.36 -19.19
N SER A 184 -10.24 18.74 -18.08
CA SER A 184 -9.90 18.21 -16.77
C SER A 184 -10.12 16.70 -16.68
N LYS A 185 -11.21 16.16 -17.22
CA LYS A 185 -11.46 14.71 -17.29
C LYS A 185 -10.35 13.97 -18.03
N THR A 186 -9.94 14.46 -19.19
CA THR A 186 -8.88 13.84 -20.00
C THR A 186 -7.53 13.84 -19.28
N LEU A 187 -7.20 14.97 -18.63
CA LEU A 187 -5.92 15.13 -17.95
C LEU A 187 -5.88 14.43 -16.59
N TYR A 188 -7.04 14.28 -15.93
CA TYR A 188 -7.21 13.46 -14.74
C TYR A 188 -6.79 12.01 -15.03
N ALA A 189 -7.47 11.34 -15.97
CA ALA A 189 -7.16 9.97 -16.34
C ALA A 189 -5.68 9.77 -16.72
N LYS A 190 -5.08 10.78 -17.39
CA LYS A 190 -3.66 10.71 -17.73
C LYS A 190 -2.74 10.80 -16.50
N ALA A 191 -3.09 11.64 -15.52
CA ALA A 191 -2.30 11.77 -14.30
C ALA A 191 -2.41 10.50 -13.43
N ARG A 192 -3.63 9.94 -13.32
CA ARG A 192 -3.88 8.68 -12.61
C ARG A 192 -2.95 7.56 -13.09
N VAL A 193 -2.84 7.33 -14.40
CA VAL A 193 -1.97 6.27 -14.96
C VAL A 193 -0.55 6.32 -14.39
N TYR A 194 0.03 7.50 -14.24
CA TYR A 194 1.40 7.60 -13.70
C TYR A 194 1.46 7.35 -12.20
N TYR A 195 0.42 7.71 -11.46
CA TYR A 195 0.33 7.45 -10.03
C TYR A 195 0.17 5.95 -9.78
N GLU A 196 -0.80 5.32 -10.40
CA GLU A 196 -1.11 3.89 -10.28
C GLU A 196 0.07 2.98 -10.64
N ARG A 197 0.92 3.39 -11.60
CA ARG A 197 2.12 2.65 -11.96
C ARG A 197 3.20 2.64 -10.88
N ILE A 198 3.24 3.63 -10.00
CA ILE A 198 4.21 3.72 -8.92
C ILE A 198 3.62 3.34 -7.56
N GLU A 199 2.36 2.99 -7.52
CA GLU A 199 1.65 2.64 -6.30
C GLU A 199 2.31 1.50 -5.51
N PRO A 200 2.99 0.49 -6.13
CA PRO A 200 3.72 -0.53 -5.37
C PRO A 200 4.68 0.01 -4.31
N ILE A 201 5.07 1.29 -4.44
CA ILE A 201 5.94 1.94 -3.46
C ILE A 201 5.35 3.24 -2.88
N ALA A 202 4.23 3.73 -3.42
CA ALA A 202 3.64 5.01 -3.00
C ALA A 202 3.27 4.98 -1.51
N GLU A 203 2.69 3.90 -1.05
CA GLU A 203 2.36 3.70 0.36
C GLU A 203 3.60 3.71 1.29
N SER A 204 4.79 3.35 0.77
CA SER A 204 6.05 3.47 1.53
C SER A 204 6.44 4.92 1.81
N LEU A 205 5.77 5.89 1.21
CA LEU A 205 6.04 7.32 1.37
C LEU A 205 5.18 7.98 2.48
N GLY A 206 4.56 7.16 3.34
CA GLY A 206 3.87 7.60 4.56
C GLY A 206 2.63 8.45 4.26
N ASP A 207 2.53 9.62 4.90
CA ASP A 207 1.34 10.47 4.82
C ASP A 207 1.08 11.11 3.44
N LEU A 208 1.92 10.88 2.44
CA LEU A 208 1.74 11.47 1.10
C LEU A 208 0.66 10.74 0.32
N ASP A 209 0.60 9.43 0.40
CA ASP A 209 -0.40 8.65 -0.28
C ASP A 209 -1.84 9.07 0.11
N PRO A 210 -2.26 9.11 1.38
CA PRO A 210 -3.59 9.57 1.75
C PRO A 210 -3.90 11.02 1.34
N LYS A 211 -2.90 11.89 1.22
CA LYS A 211 -3.10 13.28 0.77
C LYS A 211 -3.37 13.37 -0.73
N ILE A 212 -2.79 12.44 -1.51
CA ILE A 212 -2.87 12.40 -2.97
C ILE A 212 -4.09 11.59 -3.42
N ASP A 213 -4.38 10.47 -2.75
CA ASP A 213 -5.27 9.45 -3.30
C ASP A 213 -6.42 8.99 -2.39
N ALA A 214 -6.54 9.47 -1.14
CA ALA A 214 -7.63 9.02 -0.27
C ALA A 214 -9.01 9.24 -0.89
N ARG A 215 -9.82 8.19 -0.88
CA ARG A 215 -11.24 8.22 -1.27
C ARG A 215 -12.08 8.89 -0.17
N GLU A 216 -13.27 9.39 -0.52
CA GLU A 216 -14.13 10.12 0.44
C GLU A 216 -14.43 9.34 1.73
N ASN A 217 -14.53 8.01 1.64
CA ASN A 217 -14.86 7.15 2.78
C ASN A 217 -13.65 6.83 3.67
N ASP A 218 -12.44 7.01 3.16
CA ASP A 218 -11.21 6.68 3.87
C ASP A 218 -10.74 7.84 4.76
N VAL A 219 -11.31 9.04 4.52
CA VAL A 219 -11.02 10.24 5.32
C VAL A 219 -11.72 10.16 6.67
N GLU A 220 -10.99 10.38 7.76
CA GLU A 220 -11.56 10.40 9.10
C GLU A 220 -12.44 11.64 9.35
N GLU A 221 -13.43 11.50 10.25
CA GLU A 221 -14.31 12.61 10.59
C GLU A 221 -13.53 13.76 11.23
N GLY A 222 -13.52 14.90 10.57
CA GLY A 222 -12.81 16.11 10.97
C GLY A 222 -11.53 16.38 10.19
N ASP A 223 -11.05 15.43 9.42
CA ASP A 223 -9.90 15.61 8.56
C ASP A 223 -10.27 16.26 7.22
N LYS A 224 -9.28 16.91 6.62
CA LYS A 224 -9.46 17.59 5.35
C LYS A 224 -9.23 16.62 4.20
N TRP A 225 -10.29 16.25 3.51
CA TRP A 225 -10.17 15.53 2.27
C TRP A 225 -9.52 16.36 1.16
N THR A 226 -8.48 15.83 0.51
CA THR A 226 -7.71 16.43 -0.60
C THR A 226 -7.49 15.38 -1.70
N GLY A 227 -6.64 15.65 -2.66
CA GLY A 227 -6.20 14.67 -3.62
C GLY A 227 -7.06 14.53 -4.87
N PHE A 228 -6.75 13.48 -5.63
CA PHE A 228 -7.37 13.17 -6.92
C PHE A 228 -8.88 12.93 -6.77
N HIS A 229 -9.32 12.07 -5.89
CA HIS A 229 -10.73 11.67 -5.77
C HIS A 229 -11.66 12.78 -5.30
N LYS A 230 -11.15 13.79 -4.59
CA LYS A 230 -11.93 14.99 -4.31
C LYS A 230 -12.18 15.80 -5.59
N LEU A 231 -11.19 15.94 -6.43
CA LEU A 231 -11.33 16.61 -7.74
C LEU A 231 -12.18 15.78 -8.70
N GLU A 232 -12.06 14.48 -8.69
CA GLU A 232 -12.92 13.56 -9.41
C GLU A 232 -14.41 13.81 -9.11
N LYS A 233 -14.77 13.83 -7.82
CA LYS A 233 -16.15 14.14 -7.39
C LYS A 233 -16.63 15.47 -7.95
N ALA A 234 -15.83 16.52 -7.82
CA ALA A 234 -16.18 17.86 -8.30
C ALA A 234 -16.39 17.90 -9.83
N ILE A 235 -15.57 17.13 -10.58
CA ILE A 235 -15.60 17.09 -12.05
C ILE A 235 -16.78 16.26 -12.57
N TRP A 236 -16.99 15.04 -12.06
CA TRP A 236 -17.98 14.11 -12.63
C TRP A 236 -19.33 14.16 -11.94
N LYS A 237 -19.37 14.23 -10.62
CA LYS A 237 -20.61 14.24 -9.84
C LYS A 237 -21.21 15.62 -9.73
N ASP A 238 -20.42 16.57 -9.21
CA ASP A 238 -20.92 17.92 -8.91
C ASP A 238 -20.94 18.79 -10.18
N LYS A 239 -20.12 18.45 -11.17
CA LYS A 239 -19.95 19.19 -12.44
C LYS A 239 -19.65 20.67 -12.22
N ASN A 240 -18.95 20.94 -11.12
CA ASN A 240 -18.58 22.27 -10.68
C ASN A 240 -17.20 22.26 -10.02
N ILE A 241 -16.23 22.83 -10.69
CA ILE A 241 -14.83 22.93 -10.23
C ILE A 241 -14.43 24.35 -9.83
N SER A 242 -15.37 25.30 -9.80
CA SER A 242 -15.06 26.71 -9.54
C SER A 242 -14.47 26.98 -8.15
N GLY A 243 -14.71 26.09 -7.18
CA GLY A 243 -14.18 26.17 -5.81
C GLY A 243 -12.91 25.37 -5.57
N GLU A 244 -12.46 24.57 -6.55
CA GLU A 244 -11.44 23.53 -6.34
C GLU A 244 -10.00 23.98 -6.61
N LYS A 245 -9.79 25.26 -6.89
CA LYS A 245 -8.42 25.77 -7.12
C LYS A 245 -7.44 25.42 -6.01
N ALA A 246 -7.86 25.59 -4.75
CA ALA A 246 -6.98 25.30 -3.61
C ALA A 246 -6.66 23.79 -3.48
N THR A 247 -7.62 22.93 -3.81
CA THR A 247 -7.44 21.47 -3.83
C THR A 247 -6.47 21.07 -4.94
N ALA A 248 -6.65 21.60 -6.15
CA ALA A 248 -5.78 21.32 -7.30
C ALA A 248 -4.35 21.83 -7.08
N ASP A 249 -4.20 23.05 -6.54
CA ASP A 249 -2.88 23.63 -6.21
C ASP A 249 -2.19 22.84 -5.08
N GLN A 250 -2.95 22.25 -4.14
CA GLN A 250 -2.40 21.40 -3.08
C GLN A 250 -1.94 20.06 -3.66
N LEU A 251 -2.73 19.42 -4.51
CA LEU A 251 -2.35 18.16 -5.17
C LEU A 251 -1.02 18.28 -5.90
N VAL A 252 -0.76 19.38 -6.61
CA VAL A 252 0.56 19.62 -7.27
C VAL A 252 1.69 19.66 -6.25
N LYS A 253 1.47 20.23 -5.06
CA LYS A 253 2.51 20.28 -4.02
C LYS A 253 2.78 18.90 -3.45
N ASP A 254 1.72 18.14 -3.16
CA ASP A 254 1.84 16.81 -2.58
C ASP A 254 2.53 15.85 -3.57
N VAL A 255 2.19 15.92 -4.87
CA VAL A 255 2.86 15.15 -5.93
C VAL A 255 4.32 15.57 -6.11
N LYS A 256 4.67 16.85 -5.98
CA LYS A 256 6.08 17.29 -6.01
C LYS A 256 6.85 16.87 -4.77
N GLU A 257 6.21 16.80 -3.62
CA GLU A 257 6.82 16.30 -2.40
C GLU A 257 7.08 14.78 -2.53
N LEU A 258 6.13 14.03 -3.10
CA LEU A 258 6.30 12.61 -3.44
C LEU A 258 7.50 12.42 -4.38
N ASP A 259 7.56 13.16 -5.49
CA ASP A 259 8.67 13.10 -6.45
C ASP A 259 10.04 13.37 -5.78
N GLY A 260 10.12 14.39 -4.93
CA GLY A 260 11.33 14.70 -4.17
C GLY A 260 11.71 13.61 -3.16
N SER A 261 10.73 12.92 -2.59
CA SER A 261 10.96 11.83 -1.62
C SER A 261 11.55 10.58 -2.27
N ILE A 262 11.20 10.29 -3.52
CA ILE A 262 11.70 9.15 -4.29
C ILE A 262 13.24 9.18 -4.44
N GLU A 263 13.84 10.34 -4.56
CA GLU A 263 15.30 10.46 -4.66
C GLU A 263 16.03 9.87 -3.45
N SER A 264 15.46 10.04 -2.26
CA SER A 264 16.03 9.58 -0.98
C SER A 264 15.68 8.14 -0.63
N LEU A 265 14.72 7.51 -1.35
CA LEU A 265 14.30 6.13 -1.10
C LEU A 265 15.46 5.15 -1.33
N THR A 266 15.58 4.21 -0.39
CA THR A 266 16.38 3.01 -0.57
C THR A 266 15.43 1.83 -0.61
N LEU A 267 15.33 1.18 -1.75
CA LEU A 267 14.46 0.04 -1.96
C LEU A 267 15.25 -1.27 -1.87
N THR A 268 14.67 -2.27 -1.24
CA THR A 268 15.20 -3.64 -1.30
C THR A 268 14.39 -4.48 -2.30
N PRO A 269 14.95 -5.56 -2.84
CA PRO A 269 14.22 -6.46 -3.72
C PRO A 269 12.95 -7.02 -3.09
N GLU A 270 13.01 -7.33 -1.80
CA GLU A 270 11.89 -7.85 -1.02
C GLU A 270 10.76 -6.80 -0.93
N GLN A 271 11.10 -5.52 -0.67
CA GLN A 271 10.13 -4.44 -0.58
C GLN A 271 9.41 -4.19 -1.91
N ILE A 272 10.14 -4.16 -3.03
CA ILE A 272 9.49 -3.92 -4.33
C ILE A 272 8.60 -5.09 -4.76
N VAL A 273 9.00 -6.32 -4.45
CA VAL A 273 8.19 -7.51 -4.76
C VAL A 273 6.96 -7.57 -3.87
N ALA A 274 7.10 -7.29 -2.56
CA ALA A 274 5.98 -7.24 -1.63
C ALA A 274 4.95 -6.18 -2.04
N GLY A 275 5.39 -4.95 -2.37
CA GLY A 275 4.49 -3.91 -2.84
C GLY A 275 3.76 -4.27 -4.14
N ALA A 276 4.43 -4.94 -5.09
CA ALA A 276 3.77 -5.42 -6.31
C ALA A 276 2.75 -6.53 -6.04
N MET A 277 3.04 -7.42 -5.09
CA MET A 277 2.12 -8.48 -4.66
C MET A 277 0.88 -7.89 -3.99
N GLU A 278 1.09 -6.95 -3.08
CA GLU A 278 0.02 -6.26 -2.37
C GLU A 278 -0.91 -5.53 -3.33
N LEU A 279 -0.35 -4.71 -4.22
CA LEU A 279 -1.12 -3.96 -5.19
C LEU A 279 -1.97 -4.87 -6.09
N LEU A 280 -1.44 -6.00 -6.57
CA LEU A 280 -2.21 -6.98 -7.33
C LEU A 280 -3.32 -7.61 -6.51
N ASN A 281 -3.08 -7.84 -5.22
CA ASN A 281 -4.07 -8.37 -4.30
C ASN A 281 -5.18 -7.35 -4.03
N GLU A 282 -4.83 -6.10 -3.74
CA GLU A 282 -5.77 -5.01 -3.57
C GLU A 282 -6.60 -4.77 -4.83
N ALA A 283 -5.95 -4.74 -5.99
CA ALA A 283 -6.62 -4.62 -7.27
C ALA A 283 -7.67 -5.72 -7.49
N GLY A 284 -7.38 -6.95 -7.08
CA GLY A 284 -8.29 -8.10 -7.22
C GLY A 284 -9.43 -8.17 -6.20
N ILE A 285 -9.30 -7.52 -5.06
CA ILE A 285 -10.23 -7.60 -3.93
C ILE A 285 -11.03 -6.31 -3.75
N SER A 286 -10.37 -5.15 -3.66
CA SER A 286 -11.02 -3.88 -3.34
C SER A 286 -11.23 -3.00 -4.58
N LYS A 287 -10.19 -2.67 -5.34
CA LYS A 287 -10.30 -1.80 -6.52
C LYS A 287 -11.22 -2.39 -7.59
N ILE A 288 -11.23 -3.73 -7.75
CA ILE A 288 -12.13 -4.43 -8.69
C ILE A 288 -13.62 -4.29 -8.35
N THR A 289 -13.99 -3.75 -7.19
CA THR A 289 -15.40 -3.51 -6.84
C THR A 289 -15.99 -2.25 -7.50
N GLY A 290 -15.14 -1.42 -8.13
CA GLY A 290 -15.53 -0.14 -8.72
C GLY A 290 -15.64 0.97 -7.69
N GLU A 291 -14.99 0.84 -6.55
CA GLU A 291 -14.94 1.85 -5.49
C GLU A 291 -13.77 2.82 -5.67
N GLU A 292 -12.82 2.51 -6.53
CA GLU A 292 -11.65 3.36 -6.82
C GLU A 292 -12.09 4.65 -7.53
N GLU A 293 -12.56 4.53 -8.73
CA GLU A 293 -13.01 5.64 -9.55
C GLU A 293 -14.55 5.81 -9.46
N ARG A 294 -15.00 6.10 -8.26
CA ARG A 294 -16.43 6.10 -7.86
C ARG A 294 -17.32 7.01 -8.69
N TYR A 295 -16.80 8.10 -9.22
CA TYR A 295 -17.57 9.11 -9.93
C TYR A 295 -17.26 9.14 -11.41
N SER A 296 -16.03 8.92 -11.78
CA SER A 296 -15.54 8.90 -13.17
C SER A 296 -15.86 7.59 -13.89
N ARG A 297 -15.80 6.46 -13.13
CA ARG A 297 -15.95 5.09 -13.64
C ARG A 297 -14.84 4.68 -14.59
N ILE A 298 -13.65 5.24 -14.44
CA ILE A 298 -12.48 4.88 -15.26
C ILE A 298 -11.61 3.80 -14.60
N ASP A 299 -12.12 3.09 -13.62
CA ASP A 299 -11.44 2.04 -12.82
C ASP A 299 -10.57 1.10 -13.66
N LEU A 300 -10.96 0.77 -14.90
CA LEU A 300 -10.14 -0.09 -15.77
C LEU A 300 -8.85 0.58 -16.25
N VAL A 301 -8.78 1.91 -16.25
CA VAL A 301 -7.53 2.64 -16.56
C VAL A 301 -6.54 2.44 -15.43
N ASP A 302 -7.00 2.63 -14.20
CA ASP A 302 -6.19 2.50 -12.99
C ASP A 302 -5.76 1.05 -12.79
N LEU A 303 -6.69 0.11 -12.93
CA LEU A 303 -6.43 -1.32 -12.83
C LEU A 303 -5.33 -1.79 -13.79
N MET A 304 -5.36 -1.32 -15.06
CA MET A 304 -4.31 -1.65 -16.02
C MET A 304 -2.97 -1.04 -15.62
N ALA A 305 -2.97 0.20 -15.11
CA ALA A 305 -1.75 0.86 -14.68
C ALA A 305 -1.12 0.19 -13.45
N ASN A 306 -1.94 -0.30 -12.50
CA ASN A 306 -1.48 -1.11 -11.37
C ASN A 306 -0.77 -2.39 -11.83
N VAL A 307 -1.38 -3.10 -12.79
CA VAL A 307 -0.75 -4.31 -13.35
C VAL A 307 0.54 -3.99 -14.09
N GLU A 308 0.59 -2.92 -14.89
CA GLU A 308 1.81 -2.45 -15.57
C GLU A 308 2.94 -2.12 -14.57
N GLY A 309 2.60 -1.47 -13.44
CA GLY A 309 3.56 -1.18 -12.35
C GLY A 309 4.10 -2.46 -11.71
N SER A 310 3.22 -3.38 -11.37
CA SER A 310 3.58 -4.68 -10.78
C SER A 310 4.36 -5.56 -11.75
N GLU A 311 4.01 -5.57 -13.04
CA GLU A 311 4.77 -6.26 -14.08
C GLU A 311 6.19 -5.70 -14.20
N THR A 312 6.35 -4.38 -14.10
CA THR A 312 7.68 -3.76 -14.15
C THR A 312 8.56 -4.26 -13.01
N VAL A 313 8.04 -4.39 -11.79
CA VAL A 313 8.78 -5.03 -10.68
C VAL A 313 9.21 -6.44 -11.06
N TYR A 314 8.29 -7.27 -11.55
CA TYR A 314 8.62 -8.62 -11.98
C TYR A 314 9.72 -8.64 -13.05
N GLN A 315 9.63 -7.79 -14.07
CA GLN A 315 10.62 -7.74 -15.15
C GLN A 315 12.02 -7.37 -14.65
N THR A 316 12.14 -6.51 -13.63
CA THR A 316 13.45 -6.17 -13.04
C THR A 316 14.07 -7.36 -12.31
N VAL A 317 13.30 -8.14 -11.54
CA VAL A 317 13.82 -9.30 -10.78
C VAL A 317 13.93 -10.57 -11.64
N LYS A 318 13.26 -10.66 -12.78
CA LYS A 318 13.19 -11.84 -13.64
C LYS A 318 14.55 -12.43 -14.01
N SER A 319 15.53 -11.56 -14.30
CA SER A 319 16.88 -12.03 -14.67
C SER A 319 17.58 -12.80 -13.56
N ALA A 320 17.26 -12.51 -12.29
CA ALA A 320 17.78 -13.24 -11.14
C ALA A 320 17.08 -14.60 -10.95
N LEU A 321 15.83 -14.72 -11.40
CA LEU A 321 14.98 -15.89 -11.18
C LEU A 321 15.09 -16.93 -12.30
N VAL A 322 15.25 -16.51 -13.56
CA VAL A 322 15.07 -17.35 -14.75
C VAL A 322 15.95 -18.58 -14.79
N LYS A 323 17.14 -18.52 -14.19
CA LYS A 323 18.10 -19.63 -14.20
C LYS A 323 17.64 -20.83 -13.36
N ASP A 324 17.13 -20.55 -12.17
CA ASP A 324 16.83 -21.59 -11.18
C ASP A 324 15.30 -21.79 -11.00
N HIS A 325 14.48 -20.86 -11.51
CA HIS A 325 13.02 -20.82 -11.40
C HIS A 325 12.33 -20.50 -12.73
N SER A 326 12.78 -21.14 -13.84
CA SER A 326 12.23 -20.90 -15.20
C SER A 326 10.72 -21.12 -15.28
N ASP A 327 10.20 -22.17 -14.61
CA ASP A 327 8.77 -22.48 -14.63
C ASP A 327 7.93 -21.37 -14.00
N LEU A 328 8.44 -20.72 -12.94
CA LEU A 328 7.78 -19.58 -12.30
C LEU A 328 7.78 -18.37 -13.24
N THR A 329 8.91 -18.07 -13.87
CA THR A 329 9.00 -16.94 -14.80
C THR A 329 8.16 -17.13 -16.05
N GLU A 330 8.13 -18.33 -16.65
CA GLU A 330 7.25 -18.64 -17.79
C GLU A 330 5.76 -18.49 -17.41
N LYS A 331 5.40 -18.91 -16.19
CA LYS A 331 4.04 -18.79 -15.70
C LYS A 331 3.64 -17.33 -15.53
N LEU A 332 4.49 -16.50 -14.91
CA LEU A 332 4.24 -15.06 -14.74
C LEU A 332 4.15 -14.35 -16.09
N ASP A 333 5.07 -14.62 -17.04
CA ASP A 333 4.98 -14.06 -18.39
C ASP A 333 3.63 -14.38 -19.05
N THR A 334 3.16 -15.61 -18.86
CA THR A 334 1.87 -16.04 -19.43
C THR A 334 0.70 -15.30 -18.76
N GLU A 335 0.69 -15.22 -17.43
CA GLU A 335 -0.41 -14.62 -16.67
C GLU A 335 -0.51 -13.11 -16.91
N PHE A 336 0.60 -12.38 -16.94
CA PHE A 336 0.62 -10.96 -17.32
C PHE A 336 0.08 -10.76 -18.75
N SER A 337 0.58 -11.52 -19.72
CA SER A 337 0.10 -11.46 -21.11
C SER A 337 -1.38 -11.80 -21.25
N GLU A 338 -1.89 -12.80 -20.52
CA GLU A 338 -3.31 -13.15 -20.50
C GLU A 338 -4.17 -12.03 -19.93
N PHE A 339 -3.70 -11.33 -18.89
CA PHE A 339 -4.39 -10.18 -18.33
C PHE A 339 -4.43 -9.01 -19.32
N GLU A 340 -3.32 -8.69 -19.99
CA GLU A 340 -3.28 -7.67 -21.03
C GLU A 340 -4.24 -7.96 -22.19
N VAL A 341 -4.28 -9.23 -22.64
CA VAL A 341 -5.22 -9.68 -23.71
C VAL A 341 -6.67 -9.55 -23.23
N LEU A 342 -6.94 -9.84 -21.95
CA LEU A 342 -8.27 -9.64 -21.39
C LEU A 342 -8.64 -8.15 -21.36
N MET A 343 -7.76 -7.29 -20.86
CA MET A 343 -7.97 -5.84 -20.80
C MET A 343 -8.14 -5.20 -22.19
N ALA A 344 -7.46 -5.73 -23.19
CA ALA A 344 -7.60 -5.26 -24.58
C ALA A 344 -9.03 -5.38 -25.11
N LYS A 345 -9.85 -6.33 -24.62
CA LYS A 345 -11.27 -6.47 -24.99
C LYS A 345 -12.12 -5.27 -24.54
N TYR A 346 -11.67 -4.55 -23.53
CA TYR A 346 -12.37 -3.40 -22.94
C TYR A 346 -11.86 -2.05 -23.45
N LYS A 347 -10.76 -2.02 -24.25
CA LYS A 347 -10.27 -0.78 -24.84
C LYS A 347 -11.29 -0.18 -25.80
N THR A 348 -11.55 1.12 -25.65
CA THR A 348 -12.39 1.91 -26.56
C THR A 348 -11.54 2.77 -27.50
N ASN A 349 -10.32 3.13 -27.10
CA ASN A 349 -9.25 3.75 -27.87
C ASN A 349 -7.90 3.54 -27.16
N ASP A 350 -6.81 4.12 -27.65
CA ASP A 350 -5.46 3.91 -27.10
C ASP A 350 -5.28 4.33 -25.63
N GLN A 351 -6.15 5.21 -25.12
CA GLN A 351 -6.04 5.79 -23.77
C GLN A 351 -7.31 5.63 -22.93
N ALA A 352 -8.31 4.88 -23.40
CA ALA A 352 -9.57 4.74 -22.70
C ALA A 352 -10.12 3.33 -22.78
N TYR A 353 -10.80 2.96 -21.72
CA TYR A 353 -11.50 1.69 -21.56
C TYR A 353 -13.02 1.90 -21.49
N THR A 354 -13.76 0.81 -21.57
CA THR A 354 -15.18 0.78 -21.25
C THR A 354 -15.39 1.27 -19.82
N SER A 355 -16.39 2.13 -19.60
CA SER A 355 -16.76 2.59 -18.26
C SER A 355 -17.12 1.40 -17.38
N TYR A 356 -16.63 1.37 -16.15
CA TYR A 356 -16.75 0.25 -15.21
C TYR A 356 -18.21 -0.16 -14.98
N ASP A 357 -19.14 0.79 -14.88
CA ASP A 357 -20.59 0.56 -14.69
C ASP A 357 -21.27 -0.20 -15.86
N LYS A 358 -20.56 -0.45 -16.95
CA LYS A 358 -21.04 -1.24 -18.08
C LYS A 358 -20.56 -2.69 -18.07
N LEU A 359 -19.71 -3.04 -17.12
CA LEU A 359 -19.24 -4.42 -16.97
C LEU A 359 -20.34 -5.27 -16.35
N SER A 360 -20.46 -6.51 -16.82
CA SER A 360 -21.30 -7.52 -16.16
C SER A 360 -20.58 -8.11 -14.95
N GLU A 361 -21.33 -8.69 -14.03
CA GLU A 361 -20.79 -9.41 -12.88
C GLU A 361 -19.81 -10.53 -13.28
N ASP A 362 -20.07 -11.22 -14.40
CA ASP A 362 -19.18 -12.26 -14.91
C ASP A 362 -17.85 -11.68 -15.41
N GLN A 363 -17.87 -10.51 -16.05
CA GLN A 363 -16.66 -9.81 -16.49
C GLN A 363 -15.83 -9.31 -15.32
N ILE A 364 -16.48 -8.75 -14.29
CA ILE A 364 -15.81 -8.33 -13.04
C ILE A 364 -15.18 -9.54 -12.35
N ARG A 365 -15.90 -10.67 -12.29
CA ARG A 365 -15.38 -11.91 -11.71
C ARG A 365 -14.21 -12.48 -12.49
N GLU A 366 -14.24 -12.41 -13.83
CA GLU A 366 -13.12 -12.84 -14.70
C GLU A 366 -11.86 -12.01 -14.41
N LEU A 367 -12.00 -10.69 -14.33
CA LEU A 367 -10.90 -9.77 -13.99
C LEU A 367 -10.35 -10.05 -12.59
N SER A 368 -11.21 -10.10 -11.57
CA SER A 368 -10.83 -10.40 -10.19
C SER A 368 -10.08 -11.74 -10.08
N THR A 369 -10.59 -12.79 -10.72
CA THR A 369 -9.94 -14.11 -10.72
C THR A 369 -8.54 -14.06 -11.34
N LYS A 370 -8.36 -13.31 -12.44
CA LYS A 370 -7.05 -13.18 -13.08
C LYS A 370 -6.06 -12.42 -12.21
N LEU A 371 -6.49 -11.34 -11.56
CA LEU A 371 -5.66 -10.56 -10.63
C LEU A 371 -5.25 -11.38 -9.41
N THR A 372 -6.20 -12.11 -8.80
CA THR A 372 -5.90 -13.00 -7.67
C THR A 372 -4.90 -14.09 -8.06
N THR A 373 -5.09 -14.72 -9.23
CA THR A 373 -4.15 -15.75 -9.73
C THR A 373 -2.76 -15.15 -9.93
N LEU A 374 -2.67 -13.97 -10.51
CA LEU A 374 -1.42 -13.26 -10.76
C LEU A 374 -0.72 -12.89 -9.43
N SER A 375 -1.46 -12.36 -8.45
CA SER A 375 -0.96 -12.07 -7.10
C SER A 375 -0.43 -13.33 -6.41
N GLU A 376 -1.18 -14.45 -6.45
CA GLU A 376 -0.76 -15.73 -5.90
C GLU A 376 0.50 -16.31 -6.58
N THR A 377 0.69 -16.02 -7.85
CA THR A 377 1.91 -16.47 -8.56
C THR A 377 3.08 -15.55 -8.26
N MET A 378 2.86 -14.24 -8.18
CA MET A 378 3.86 -13.26 -7.73
C MET A 378 4.37 -13.57 -6.32
N SER A 379 3.49 -13.99 -5.40
CA SER A 379 3.88 -14.33 -4.02
C SER A 379 4.91 -15.47 -3.93
N LYS A 380 4.99 -16.32 -4.97
CA LYS A 380 6.02 -17.36 -5.02
C LYS A 380 7.43 -16.83 -5.23
N ILE A 381 7.57 -15.60 -5.72
CA ILE A 381 8.87 -14.92 -5.82
C ILE A 381 9.44 -14.71 -4.42
N ALA A 382 8.61 -14.37 -3.42
CA ALA A 382 9.01 -14.19 -2.03
C ALA A 382 9.75 -15.42 -1.44
N ASN A 383 9.38 -16.61 -1.87
CA ASN A 383 9.99 -17.86 -1.38
C ASN A 383 11.36 -18.17 -2.02
N VAL A 384 11.77 -17.41 -3.02
CA VAL A 384 12.97 -17.70 -3.82
C VAL A 384 13.95 -16.50 -3.91
N LEU A 385 13.61 -15.35 -3.32
CA LEU A 385 14.50 -14.20 -3.09
C LEU A 385 15.39 -14.45 -1.89
#